data_adac048c5750679491afd991b8d63566
#
_entry.id   adac048c5750679491afd991b8d63566
#
_cell.length_a   1.000
_cell.length_b   1.000
_cell.length_c   1.000
_cell.angle_alpha   90.00
_cell.angle_beta   90.00
_cell.angle_gamma   90.00
#
_symmetry.space_group_name_H-M   'P 1'
#
loop_
_entity.id
_entity.type
_entity.pdbx_description
1 polymer ?
#
loop_
_entity_poly.entity_id
_entity_poly.type
_entity_poly.pdbx_seq_one_letter_code
_entity_poly.pdbx_strand_id
1 'polypeptide(L)'
;MCPTIVPLMRETKKEQDIYFTSLIETMKILVAKEKHFAKKAVDGIRKIVEDAGYELALLEKYTDKGQLLEAVADVDALIVRSDKVTAEVIAAARRLRIVVRAGAGYDNVDLAAASERGIVVMNTPGQNSNAVAELALAMMIFMSRNRFTPGTGSEIQGKTLGIHAYGNVGRLVGRKGKAVGMNVVAYDPFLSAPAVFEADGVRRVGS
;
A
#
# COMPACT_ATOMS: atom_id res chain seq x y z
N MET A 1 -17.77 -30.98 57.75
CA MET A 1 -17.88 -29.53 57.45
C MET A 1 -18.06 -29.39 55.98
N CYS A 2 -19.25 -28.99 55.55
CA CYS A 2 -19.61 -28.82 54.15
C CYS A 2 -19.18 -27.40 53.69
N PRO A 3 -18.53 -27.19 52.56
CA PRO A 3 -18.21 -25.84 52.09
C PRO A 3 -19.50 -25.16 51.61
N THR A 4 -19.71 -23.96 52.11
CA THR A 4 -20.80 -23.06 51.77
C THR A 4 -20.69 -22.65 50.29
N ILE A 5 -21.69 -23.02 49.50
CA ILE A 5 -21.85 -22.58 48.13
C ILE A 5 -22.31 -21.12 48.16
N VAL A 6 -21.44 -20.20 47.72
CA VAL A 6 -21.83 -18.81 47.48
C VAL A 6 -22.75 -18.81 46.23
N PRO A 7 -23.95 -18.21 46.28
CA PRO A 7 -24.79 -18.14 45.08
C PRO A 7 -24.14 -17.24 44.05
N LEU A 8 -23.91 -17.77 42.84
CA LEU A 8 -23.60 -16.95 41.68
C LEU A 8 -24.75 -15.95 41.47
N MET A 9 -24.46 -14.67 41.67
CA MET A 9 -25.37 -13.62 41.23
C MET A 9 -25.64 -13.84 39.73
N ARG A 10 -26.88 -13.96 39.34
CA ARG A 10 -27.33 -13.98 37.95
C ARG A 10 -27.09 -12.57 37.39
N GLU A 11 -25.92 -12.35 36.83
CA GLU A 11 -25.68 -11.16 36.01
C GLU A 11 -26.70 -11.16 34.86
N THR A 12 -27.30 -10.02 34.62
CA THR A 12 -28.26 -9.87 33.52
C THR A 12 -27.47 -9.92 32.19
N LYS A 13 -28.11 -10.40 31.13
CA LYS A 13 -27.52 -10.46 29.79
C LYS A 13 -26.87 -9.11 29.38
N LYS A 14 -27.47 -8.00 29.87
CA LYS A 14 -26.97 -6.64 29.64
C LYS A 14 -25.65 -6.34 30.38
N GLU A 15 -25.46 -6.90 31.56
CA GLU A 15 -24.20 -6.79 32.33
C GLU A 15 -23.11 -7.66 31.74
N GLN A 16 -23.46 -8.87 31.24
CA GLN A 16 -22.54 -9.72 30.50
C GLN A 16 -22.10 -9.07 29.16
N ASP A 17 -23.03 -8.45 28.42
CA ASP A 17 -22.71 -7.73 27.19
C ASP A 17 -21.82 -6.49 27.46
N ILE A 18 -22.05 -5.78 28.57
CA ILE A 18 -21.19 -4.65 28.99
C ILE A 18 -19.81 -5.16 29.42
N TYR A 19 -19.72 -6.29 30.15
CA TYR A 19 -18.46 -6.90 30.55
C TYR A 19 -17.65 -7.40 29.33
N PHE A 20 -18.32 -8.04 28.37
CA PHE A 20 -17.71 -8.47 27.10
C PHE A 20 -17.26 -7.28 26.26
N THR A 21 -18.03 -6.20 26.21
CA THR A 21 -17.68 -4.99 25.47
C THR A 21 -16.51 -4.22 26.12
N SER A 22 -16.39 -4.26 27.46
CA SER A 22 -15.27 -3.64 28.19
C SER A 22 -13.95 -4.44 28.12
N LEU A 23 -14.01 -5.72 27.74
CA LEU A 23 -12.85 -6.59 27.56
C LEU A 23 -12.31 -6.61 26.12
N ILE A 24 -13.06 -6.07 25.16
CA ILE A 24 -12.55 -5.85 23.80
C ILE A 24 -11.75 -4.55 23.82
N GLU A 25 -10.48 -4.67 24.08
CA GLU A 25 -9.55 -3.57 23.96
C GLU A 25 -9.65 -3.00 22.54
N THR A 26 -10.18 -1.77 22.40
CA THR A 26 -10.38 -1.13 21.09
C THR A 26 -9.02 -0.99 20.39
N MET A 27 -8.88 -1.58 19.21
CA MET A 27 -7.63 -1.49 18.45
C MET A 27 -7.38 -0.05 18.00
N LYS A 28 -6.16 0.43 18.17
CA LYS A 28 -5.73 1.76 17.78
C LYS A 28 -4.93 1.69 16.48
N ILE A 29 -5.40 2.39 15.48
CA ILE A 29 -4.80 2.44 14.15
C ILE A 29 -4.21 3.82 13.91
N LEU A 30 -2.90 3.89 13.65
CA LEU A 30 -2.22 5.13 13.32
C LEU A 30 -2.05 5.26 11.80
N VAL A 31 -2.47 6.38 11.24
CA VAL A 31 -2.03 6.82 9.91
C VAL A 31 -0.95 7.86 10.09
N ALA A 32 0.29 7.50 9.71
CA ALA A 32 1.43 8.41 9.75
C ALA A 32 1.73 8.92 8.33
N LYS A 33 1.92 10.25 8.20
CA LYS A 33 2.22 10.90 6.92
C LYS A 33 3.07 12.16 7.12
N GLU A 34 4.34 12.05 6.83
CA GLU A 34 5.23 13.19 6.69
C GLU A 34 4.80 14.06 5.48
N LYS A 35 4.58 13.42 4.33
CA LYS A 35 4.14 14.07 3.10
C LYS A 35 2.62 14.03 2.96
N HIS A 36 2.07 14.98 2.18
CA HIS A 36 0.63 15.13 2.00
C HIS A 36 -0.05 13.84 1.54
N PHE A 37 -1.04 13.40 2.30
CA PHE A 37 -1.97 12.32 1.92
C PHE A 37 -3.29 12.96 1.47
N ALA A 38 -3.88 12.51 0.38
CA ALA A 38 -5.13 13.11 -0.11
C ALA A 38 -6.22 13.03 0.98
N LYS A 39 -6.85 14.16 1.30
CA LYS A 39 -7.89 14.23 2.34
C LYS A 39 -8.96 13.15 2.14
N LYS A 40 -9.43 12.98 0.89
CA LYS A 40 -10.42 11.95 0.55
C LYS A 40 -9.99 10.53 0.94
N ALA A 41 -8.70 10.22 0.84
CA ALA A 41 -8.19 8.90 1.22
C ALA A 41 -8.18 8.73 2.75
N VAL A 42 -7.79 9.77 3.50
CA VAL A 42 -7.84 9.77 4.97
C VAL A 42 -9.27 9.65 5.46
N ASP A 43 -10.20 10.40 4.87
CA ASP A 43 -11.63 10.35 5.22
C ASP A 43 -12.21 8.93 4.94
N GLY A 44 -11.79 8.29 3.84
CA GLY A 44 -12.16 6.91 3.53
C GLY A 44 -11.61 5.90 4.54
N ILE A 45 -10.35 6.05 4.95
CA ILE A 45 -9.74 5.20 6.00
C ILE A 45 -10.47 5.42 7.32
N ARG A 46 -10.72 6.68 7.70
CA ARG A 46 -11.45 7.04 8.93
C ARG A 46 -12.79 6.33 9.01
N LYS A 47 -13.58 6.46 7.94
CA LYS A 47 -14.90 5.81 7.89
C LYS A 47 -14.81 4.30 8.10
N ILE A 48 -13.88 3.61 7.45
CA ILE A 48 -13.71 2.15 7.57
C ILE A 48 -13.30 1.76 9.00
N VAL A 49 -12.38 2.53 9.60
CA VAL A 49 -11.85 2.25 10.93
C VAL A 49 -12.94 2.47 12.01
N GLU A 50 -13.66 3.59 11.91
CA GLU A 50 -14.74 3.94 12.85
C GLU A 50 -15.95 2.99 12.69
N ASP A 51 -16.33 2.64 11.45
CA ASP A 51 -17.41 1.65 11.18
C ASP A 51 -17.05 0.26 11.75
N ALA A 52 -15.76 -0.07 11.86
CA ALA A 52 -15.28 -1.30 12.48
C ALA A 52 -15.18 -1.23 14.02
N GLY A 53 -15.47 -0.09 14.63
CA GLY A 53 -15.38 0.12 16.07
C GLY A 53 -13.96 0.33 16.59
N TYR A 54 -13.02 0.72 15.73
CA TYR A 54 -11.62 0.97 16.08
C TYR A 54 -11.31 2.46 16.23
N GLU A 55 -10.24 2.78 16.95
CA GLU A 55 -9.75 4.16 17.11
C GLU A 55 -8.79 4.53 15.97
N LEU A 56 -9.02 5.68 15.33
CA LEU A 56 -8.08 6.24 14.36
C LEU A 56 -7.28 7.40 14.96
N ALA A 57 -5.97 7.24 15.01
CA ALA A 57 -5.01 8.30 15.27
C ALA A 57 -4.38 8.79 13.95
N LEU A 58 -4.07 10.09 13.87
CA LEU A 58 -3.40 10.70 12.73
C LEU A 58 -2.14 11.41 13.19
N LEU A 59 -1.01 11.13 12.54
CA LEU A 59 0.22 11.89 12.65
C LEU A 59 0.54 12.51 11.29
N GLU A 60 0.32 13.82 11.18
CA GLU A 60 0.43 14.53 9.91
C GLU A 60 1.55 15.57 9.95
N LYS A 61 2.28 15.72 8.82
CA LYS A 61 3.27 16.79 8.62
C LYS A 61 4.31 16.86 9.73
N TYR A 62 4.63 15.75 10.34
CA TYR A 62 5.70 15.72 11.33
C TYR A 62 7.06 15.92 10.64
N THR A 63 7.96 16.57 11.35
CA THR A 63 9.29 16.98 10.85
C THR A 63 10.42 16.29 11.59
N ASP A 64 10.09 15.67 12.71
CA ASP A 64 11.05 14.97 13.56
C ASP A 64 10.65 13.51 13.72
N LYS A 65 11.62 12.63 13.58
CA LYS A 65 11.47 11.18 13.77
C LYS A 65 10.97 10.83 15.17
N GLY A 66 11.34 11.62 16.20
CA GLY A 66 10.87 11.43 17.56
C GLY A 66 9.36 11.44 17.68
N GLN A 67 8.68 12.30 16.93
CA GLN A 67 7.21 12.34 16.87
C GLN A 67 6.60 11.02 16.36
N LEU A 68 7.24 10.39 15.37
CA LEU A 68 6.80 9.08 14.88
C LEU A 68 7.04 8.00 15.93
N LEU A 69 8.21 8.00 16.59
CA LEU A 69 8.54 7.03 17.63
C LEU A 69 7.58 7.11 18.82
N GLU A 70 7.19 8.31 19.21
CA GLU A 70 6.20 8.52 20.26
C GLU A 70 4.80 8.06 19.82
N ALA A 71 4.38 8.43 18.61
CA ALA A 71 3.04 8.10 18.10
C ALA A 71 2.82 6.60 17.88
N VAL A 72 3.88 5.82 17.57
CA VAL A 72 3.74 4.37 17.36
C VAL A 72 3.77 3.55 18.64
N ALA A 73 4.08 4.16 19.78
CA ALA A 73 4.38 3.43 21.01
C ALA A 73 3.24 2.54 21.54
N ASP A 74 1.99 2.93 21.29
CA ASP A 74 0.79 2.28 21.84
C ASP A 74 -0.25 1.89 20.77
N VAL A 75 0.15 1.80 19.48
CA VAL A 75 -0.77 1.46 18.40
C VAL A 75 -0.69 -0.02 18.02
N ASP A 76 -1.82 -0.57 17.57
CA ASP A 76 -1.93 -1.97 17.13
C ASP A 76 -1.68 -2.12 15.62
N ALA A 77 -1.99 -1.08 14.85
CA ALA A 77 -1.77 -1.04 13.40
C ALA A 77 -1.18 0.30 12.96
N LEU A 78 -0.28 0.26 11.98
CA LEU A 78 0.36 1.43 11.39
C LEU A 78 0.11 1.45 9.87
N ILE A 79 -0.47 2.55 9.38
CA ILE A 79 -0.64 2.80 7.94
C ILE A 79 0.33 3.91 7.53
N VAL A 80 1.19 3.61 6.57
CA VAL A 80 2.17 4.56 6.02
C VAL A 80 2.10 4.60 4.49
N ARG A 81 2.57 5.65 3.86
CA ARG A 81 2.74 5.72 2.41
C ARG A 81 4.22 5.76 2.01
N SER A 82 4.94 6.79 2.39
CA SER A 82 6.37 6.99 2.07
C SER A 82 7.25 7.12 3.31
N ASP A 83 6.64 7.12 4.47
CA ASP A 83 7.32 7.21 5.76
C ASP A 83 8.17 5.97 5.99
N LYS A 84 9.36 6.15 6.55
CA LYS A 84 10.29 5.06 6.80
C LYS A 84 9.95 4.34 8.11
N VAL A 85 9.58 3.08 8.01
CA VAL A 85 9.35 2.18 9.15
C VAL A 85 10.63 1.37 9.38
N THR A 86 11.58 1.98 10.07
CA THR A 86 12.88 1.38 10.38
C THR A 86 12.79 0.43 11.57
N ALA A 87 13.85 -0.37 11.82
CA ALA A 87 13.96 -1.23 13.00
C ALA A 87 13.70 -0.45 14.32
N GLU A 88 14.14 0.82 14.39
CA GLU A 88 13.91 1.67 15.56
C GLU A 88 12.42 2.01 15.75
N VAL A 89 11.70 2.32 14.66
CA VAL A 89 10.24 2.56 14.69
C VAL A 89 9.51 1.29 15.14
N ILE A 90 9.91 0.15 14.58
CA ILE A 90 9.37 -1.15 14.95
C ILE A 90 9.65 -1.47 16.42
N ALA A 91 10.86 -1.19 16.92
CA ALA A 91 11.22 -1.40 18.34
C ALA A 91 10.40 -0.52 19.29
N ALA A 92 10.13 0.74 18.92
CA ALA A 92 9.33 1.67 19.72
C ALA A 92 7.85 1.25 19.80
N ALA A 93 7.33 0.59 18.77
CA ALA A 93 5.92 0.21 18.65
C ALA A 93 5.60 -1.07 19.44
N ARG A 94 5.33 -0.96 20.73
CA ARG A 94 5.20 -2.11 21.67
C ARG A 94 4.05 -3.05 21.35
N ARG A 95 2.92 -2.53 20.87
CA ARG A 95 1.69 -3.27 20.59
C ARG A 95 1.47 -3.57 19.11
N LEU A 96 2.36 -3.09 18.23
CA LEU A 96 2.18 -3.15 16.79
C LEU A 96 2.10 -4.60 16.30
N ARG A 97 1.05 -4.92 15.56
CA ARG A 97 0.76 -6.24 14.99
C ARG A 97 0.83 -6.23 13.47
N ILE A 98 0.55 -5.08 12.85
CA ILE A 98 0.50 -4.95 11.39
C ILE A 98 0.97 -3.57 10.93
N VAL A 99 1.76 -3.56 9.85
CA VAL A 99 2.09 -2.37 9.06
C VAL A 99 1.46 -2.49 7.69
N VAL A 100 0.69 -1.50 7.28
CA VAL A 100 0.10 -1.42 5.94
C VAL A 100 0.76 -0.29 5.16
N ARG A 101 1.50 -0.64 4.12
CA ARG A 101 2.03 0.35 3.18
C ARG A 101 0.98 0.67 2.11
N ALA A 102 0.44 1.89 2.12
CA ALA A 102 -0.52 2.37 1.13
C ALA A 102 0.16 2.65 -0.22
N GLY A 103 0.52 1.59 -0.93
CA GLY A 103 1.20 1.62 -2.22
C GLY A 103 1.83 0.27 -2.57
N ALA A 104 2.44 0.16 -3.76
CA ALA A 104 2.93 -1.11 -4.29
C ALA A 104 4.31 -1.51 -3.76
N GLY A 105 5.29 -0.59 -3.72
CA GLY A 105 6.60 -0.84 -3.14
C GLY A 105 6.54 -0.94 -1.62
N TYR A 106 7.50 -1.55 -0.98
CA TYR A 106 7.61 -1.69 0.48
C TYR A 106 9.06 -1.57 0.99
N ASP A 107 9.92 -1.00 0.18
CA ASP A 107 11.33 -0.70 0.45
C ASP A 107 11.55 0.30 1.60
N ASN A 108 10.50 0.99 2.00
CA ASN A 108 10.47 1.90 3.15
C ASN A 108 10.15 1.20 4.49
N VAL A 109 9.93 -0.13 4.51
CA VAL A 109 9.66 -0.91 5.73
C VAL A 109 10.76 -1.93 5.95
N ASP A 110 11.32 -1.98 7.15
CA ASP A 110 12.29 -2.98 7.56
C ASP A 110 11.58 -4.32 7.81
N LEU A 111 11.59 -5.17 6.77
CA LEU A 111 10.91 -6.47 6.82
C LEU A 111 11.58 -7.44 7.79
N ALA A 112 12.91 -7.37 7.96
CA ALA A 112 13.61 -8.24 8.86
C ALA A 112 13.20 -7.97 10.31
N ALA A 113 13.28 -6.71 10.73
CA ALA A 113 12.85 -6.28 12.06
C ALA A 113 11.35 -6.57 12.32
N ALA A 114 10.49 -6.38 11.31
CA ALA A 114 9.07 -6.71 11.44
C ALA A 114 8.85 -8.21 11.64
N SER A 115 9.54 -9.05 10.85
CA SER A 115 9.44 -10.51 10.94
C SER A 115 9.94 -11.06 12.27
N GLU A 116 11.05 -10.56 12.80
CA GLU A 116 11.60 -10.95 14.11
C GLU A 116 10.59 -10.71 15.24
N ARG A 117 9.72 -9.70 15.10
CA ARG A 117 8.66 -9.40 16.07
C ARG A 117 7.30 -10.00 15.73
N GLY A 118 7.20 -10.80 14.67
CA GLY A 118 5.93 -11.37 14.21
C GLY A 118 4.93 -10.32 13.69
N ILE A 119 5.41 -9.14 13.27
CA ILE A 119 4.57 -8.07 12.72
C ILE A 119 4.31 -8.35 11.25
N VAL A 120 3.04 -8.39 10.87
CA VAL A 120 2.61 -8.56 9.48
C VAL A 120 2.86 -7.26 8.68
N VAL A 121 3.46 -7.36 7.49
CA VAL A 121 3.60 -6.22 6.59
C VAL A 121 2.78 -6.48 5.34
N MET A 122 1.90 -5.54 5.01
CA MET A 122 1.04 -5.58 3.83
C MET A 122 1.27 -4.37 2.94
N ASN A 123 1.02 -4.54 1.65
CA ASN A 123 1.05 -3.48 0.65
C ASN A 123 -0.20 -3.53 -0.23
N THR A 124 -0.35 -2.56 -1.16
CA THR A 124 -1.48 -2.48 -2.09
C THR A 124 -1.01 -2.58 -3.54
N PRO A 125 -0.61 -3.79 -4.00
CA PRO A 125 -0.07 -3.98 -5.34
C PRO A 125 -1.13 -3.70 -6.41
N GLY A 126 -0.72 -3.09 -7.52
CA GLY A 126 -1.59 -2.84 -8.66
C GLY A 126 -2.47 -1.59 -8.59
N GLN A 127 -2.73 -1.03 -7.42
CA GLN A 127 -3.70 0.06 -7.25
C GLN A 127 -3.31 1.37 -7.97
N ASN A 128 -2.04 1.66 -8.14
CA ASN A 128 -1.53 2.82 -8.86
C ASN A 128 -1.00 2.50 -10.26
N SER A 129 -1.11 1.25 -10.70
CA SER A 129 -0.46 0.79 -11.95
C SER A 129 -0.94 1.53 -13.18
N ASN A 130 -2.23 1.86 -13.25
CA ASN A 130 -2.77 2.62 -14.37
C ASN A 130 -2.21 4.04 -14.44
N ALA A 131 -2.13 4.75 -13.31
CA ALA A 131 -1.56 6.08 -13.25
C ALA A 131 -0.07 6.10 -13.66
N VAL A 132 0.70 5.09 -13.23
CA VAL A 132 2.11 4.93 -13.64
C VAL A 132 2.22 4.66 -15.15
N ALA A 133 1.35 3.82 -15.71
CA ALA A 133 1.34 3.52 -17.13
C ALA A 133 0.95 4.75 -17.99
N GLU A 134 0.02 5.56 -17.51
CA GLU A 134 -0.35 6.84 -18.15
C GLU A 134 0.81 7.83 -18.12
N LEU A 135 1.49 7.95 -16.99
CA LEU A 135 2.67 8.80 -16.88
C LEU A 135 3.78 8.33 -17.83
N ALA A 136 4.03 7.02 -17.93
CA ALA A 136 5.02 6.47 -18.86
C ALA A 136 4.69 6.83 -20.32
N LEU A 137 3.42 6.69 -20.73
CA LEU A 137 2.98 7.10 -22.06
C LEU A 137 3.14 8.61 -22.28
N ALA A 138 2.74 9.43 -21.31
CA ALA A 138 2.87 10.88 -21.38
C ALA A 138 4.35 11.29 -21.52
N MET A 139 5.26 10.65 -20.79
CA MET A 139 6.70 10.90 -20.91
C MET A 139 7.26 10.50 -22.27
N MET A 140 6.82 9.39 -22.85
CA MET A 140 7.21 9.00 -24.21
C MET A 140 6.78 10.04 -25.24
N ILE A 141 5.55 10.54 -25.15
CA ILE A 141 5.04 11.61 -26.02
C ILE A 141 5.82 12.90 -25.79
N PHE A 142 6.01 13.29 -24.54
CA PHE A 142 6.78 14.49 -24.17
C PHE A 142 8.19 14.49 -24.76
N MET A 143 8.89 13.36 -24.64
CA MET A 143 10.25 13.22 -25.19
C MET A 143 10.26 13.21 -26.73
N SER A 144 9.32 12.50 -27.37
CA SER A 144 9.23 12.44 -28.83
C SER A 144 8.87 13.80 -29.46
N ARG A 145 8.18 14.66 -28.71
CA ARG A 145 7.82 16.03 -29.10
C ARG A 145 8.81 17.08 -28.61
N ASN A 146 10.07 16.67 -28.39
CA ASN A 146 11.16 17.55 -27.94
C ASN A 146 10.80 18.35 -26.68
N ARG A 147 10.18 17.69 -25.70
CA ARG A 147 9.73 18.28 -24.43
C ARG A 147 8.78 19.48 -24.60
N PHE A 148 8.00 19.47 -25.70
CA PHE A 148 7.10 20.54 -26.14
C PHE A 148 7.79 21.90 -26.37
N THR A 149 9.09 21.91 -26.55
CA THR A 149 9.81 23.11 -27.01
C THR A 149 9.59 23.34 -28.50
N PRO A 150 9.63 24.58 -28.99
CA PRO A 150 9.53 24.87 -30.43
C PRO A 150 10.56 24.06 -31.24
N GLY A 151 10.14 23.47 -32.36
CA GLY A 151 10.99 22.69 -33.24
C GLY A 151 10.33 21.41 -33.71
N THR A 152 11.05 20.64 -34.54
CA THR A 152 10.55 19.38 -35.11
C THR A 152 10.66 18.27 -34.10
N GLY A 153 9.53 17.65 -33.76
CA GLY A 153 9.47 16.41 -32.98
C GLY A 153 9.28 15.20 -33.88
N SER A 154 9.10 14.01 -33.28
CA SER A 154 8.79 12.78 -33.98
C SER A 154 7.50 12.16 -33.41
N GLU A 155 6.85 11.32 -34.20
CA GLU A 155 5.71 10.53 -33.76
C GLU A 155 6.19 9.28 -33.03
N ILE A 156 5.36 8.73 -32.13
CA ILE A 156 5.59 7.43 -31.48
C ILE A 156 4.96 6.28 -32.27
N GLN A 157 3.98 6.57 -33.12
CA GLN A 157 3.33 5.59 -34.00
C GLN A 157 4.38 4.87 -34.86
N GLY A 158 4.23 3.55 -35.00
CA GLY A 158 5.15 2.69 -35.75
C GLY A 158 6.49 2.39 -35.06
N LYS A 159 6.85 3.12 -34.00
CA LYS A 159 8.06 2.83 -33.23
C LYS A 159 7.91 1.58 -32.38
N THR A 160 9.03 0.95 -32.04
CA THR A 160 9.04 -0.22 -31.17
C THR A 160 9.23 0.20 -29.70
N LEU A 161 8.31 -0.24 -28.85
CA LEU A 161 8.40 -0.11 -27.41
C LEU A 161 8.88 -1.44 -26.81
N GLY A 162 10.05 -1.43 -26.18
CA GLY A 162 10.56 -2.55 -25.40
C GLY A 162 10.17 -2.39 -23.93
N ILE A 163 9.60 -3.44 -23.35
CA ILE A 163 9.20 -3.46 -21.94
C ILE A 163 10.00 -4.54 -21.22
N HIS A 164 10.76 -4.12 -20.22
CA HIS A 164 11.44 -5.02 -19.28
C HIS A 164 10.64 -5.12 -17.98
N ALA A 165 10.15 -6.31 -17.64
CA ALA A 165 9.17 -6.65 -16.62
C ALA A 165 7.71 -6.41 -17.07
N TYR A 166 6.99 -7.52 -17.32
CA TYR A 166 5.62 -7.51 -17.88
C TYR A 166 4.56 -7.82 -16.83
N GLY A 167 4.72 -7.22 -15.62
CA GLY A 167 3.77 -7.27 -14.51
C GLY A 167 2.64 -6.24 -14.65
N ASN A 168 2.06 -5.81 -13.51
CA ASN A 168 0.89 -4.93 -13.48
C ASN A 168 1.07 -3.62 -14.28
N VAL A 169 2.22 -2.95 -14.14
CA VAL A 169 2.49 -1.70 -14.87
C VAL A 169 2.85 -2.00 -16.32
N GLY A 170 3.78 -2.95 -16.56
CA GLY A 170 4.28 -3.26 -17.90
C GLY A 170 3.17 -3.67 -18.86
N ARG A 171 2.21 -4.46 -18.40
CA ARG A 171 1.03 -4.86 -19.19
C ARG A 171 0.16 -3.66 -19.59
N LEU A 172 -0.09 -2.73 -18.66
CA LEU A 172 -0.86 -1.53 -18.95
C LEU A 172 -0.12 -0.58 -19.89
N VAL A 173 1.19 -0.43 -19.73
CA VAL A 173 2.04 0.32 -20.68
C VAL A 173 2.00 -0.31 -22.06
N GLY A 174 2.11 -1.65 -22.15
CA GLY A 174 2.04 -2.39 -23.40
C GLY A 174 0.72 -2.18 -24.14
N ARG A 175 -0.40 -2.33 -23.46
CA ARG A 175 -1.75 -2.09 -24.01
C ARG A 175 -1.91 -0.66 -24.51
N LYS A 176 -1.48 0.33 -23.71
CA LYS A 176 -1.54 1.75 -24.08
C LYS A 176 -0.62 2.07 -25.25
N GLY A 177 0.61 1.52 -25.27
CA GLY A 177 1.54 1.67 -26.39
C GLY A 177 0.97 1.14 -27.70
N LYS A 178 0.32 -0.04 -27.68
CA LYS A 178 -0.39 -0.57 -28.84
C LYS A 178 -1.55 0.31 -29.29
N ALA A 179 -2.34 0.83 -28.36
CA ALA A 179 -3.47 1.69 -28.67
C ALA A 179 -3.06 2.99 -29.40
N VAL A 180 -1.82 3.48 -29.16
CA VAL A 180 -1.26 4.61 -29.90
C VAL A 180 -0.39 4.22 -31.09
N GLY A 181 -0.51 2.96 -31.57
CA GLY A 181 0.09 2.49 -32.81
C GLY A 181 1.56 2.08 -32.73
N MET A 182 2.09 1.82 -31.53
CA MET A 182 3.46 1.29 -31.38
C MET A 182 3.53 -0.22 -31.61
N ASN A 183 4.69 -0.71 -32.03
CA ASN A 183 5.04 -2.13 -31.99
C ASN A 183 5.56 -2.47 -30.60
N VAL A 184 4.89 -3.37 -29.86
CA VAL A 184 5.27 -3.66 -28.47
C VAL A 184 5.93 -5.02 -28.37
N VAL A 185 7.10 -5.06 -27.75
CA VAL A 185 7.82 -6.27 -27.35
C VAL A 185 8.06 -6.25 -25.86
N ALA A 186 8.04 -7.39 -25.20
CA ALA A 186 8.25 -7.46 -23.75
C ALA A 186 9.07 -8.69 -23.34
N TYR A 187 9.85 -8.50 -22.28
CA TYR A 187 10.57 -9.53 -21.58
C TYR A 187 10.23 -9.49 -20.09
N ASP A 188 10.04 -10.67 -19.51
CA ASP A 188 9.90 -10.83 -18.06
C ASP A 188 10.53 -12.17 -17.65
N PRO A 189 11.53 -12.19 -16.76
CA PRO A 189 12.19 -13.42 -16.35
C PRO A 189 11.29 -14.34 -15.49
N PHE A 190 10.28 -13.76 -14.81
CA PHE A 190 9.38 -14.50 -13.92
C PHE A 190 8.06 -14.88 -14.57
N LEU A 191 7.71 -14.27 -15.70
CA LEU A 191 6.50 -14.52 -16.45
C LEU A 191 6.82 -15.36 -17.70
N SER A 192 6.69 -16.68 -17.58
CA SER A 192 7.00 -17.61 -18.66
C SER A 192 5.82 -17.96 -19.55
N ALA A 193 4.57 -17.73 -19.11
CA ALA A 193 3.36 -18.11 -19.83
C ALA A 193 3.15 -17.23 -21.10
N PRO A 194 3.31 -17.77 -22.32
CA PRO A 194 3.12 -16.99 -23.57
C PRO A 194 1.74 -16.37 -23.69
N ALA A 195 0.70 -17.08 -23.23
CA ALA A 195 -0.69 -16.63 -23.32
C ALA A 195 -0.94 -15.24 -22.71
N VAL A 196 -0.15 -14.81 -21.70
CA VAL A 196 -0.30 -13.48 -21.10
C VAL A 196 0.13 -12.38 -22.07
N PHE A 197 1.19 -12.61 -22.85
CA PHE A 197 1.68 -11.67 -23.87
C PHE A 197 0.74 -11.67 -25.09
N GLU A 198 0.30 -12.83 -25.52
CA GLU A 198 -0.61 -13.01 -26.64
C GLU A 198 -1.96 -12.34 -26.39
N ALA A 199 -2.52 -12.47 -25.19
CA ALA A 199 -3.78 -11.81 -24.80
C ALA A 199 -3.72 -10.28 -24.93
N ASP A 200 -2.55 -9.69 -24.70
CA ASP A 200 -2.32 -8.26 -24.89
C ASP A 200 -1.82 -7.93 -26.32
N GLY A 201 -1.65 -8.94 -27.18
CA GLY A 201 -1.10 -8.84 -28.54
C GLY A 201 0.34 -8.30 -28.54
N VAL A 202 1.12 -8.64 -27.55
CA VAL A 202 2.50 -8.22 -27.36
C VAL A 202 3.44 -9.39 -27.70
N ARG A 203 4.49 -9.13 -28.44
CA ARG A 203 5.48 -10.16 -28.77
C ARG A 203 6.45 -10.35 -27.60
N ARG A 204 6.51 -11.56 -27.06
CA ARG A 204 7.53 -11.92 -26.07
C ARG A 204 8.90 -12.02 -26.76
N VAL A 205 9.93 -11.50 -26.09
CA VAL A 205 11.32 -11.60 -26.53
C VAL A 205 12.19 -12.20 -25.43
N GLY A 206 13.38 -12.70 -25.79
CA GLY A 206 14.42 -13.08 -24.84
C GLY A 206 15.15 -11.83 -24.30
N SER A 207 15.98 -12.04 -23.32
CA SER A 207 16.89 -11.01 -22.77
C SER A 207 18.01 -10.69 -23.76
#